data_b64f32890e5013a0c595437d5eb4f762
#
_entry.id   b64f32890e5013a0c595437d5eb4f762
#
_cell.length_a   1.000
_cell.length_b   1.000
_cell.length_c   1.000
_cell.angle_alpha   90.00
_cell.angle_beta   90.00
_cell.angle_gamma   90.00
#
_symmetry.space_group_name_H-M   'P 1'
#
loop_
_entity.id
_entity.type
_entity.pdbx_description
1 polymer ?
#
loop_
_entity_poly.entity_id
_entity_poly.type
_entity_poly.pdbx_seq_one_letter_code
_entity_poly.pdbx_strand_id
1 'polypeptide(L)'
;AIDGEEVYNDRCASCHGDFGEAVDNWPALVGGEGTLSSHDPVKTTGSYWPYASTMYDYIYRAMPFGEAQSLTHNETYQIVAYLLNMNDIIDEEYELNHNNIGLIKMPNRDGFLMPDPRPDAQPISGNPCMKDCDVPTQIIGKARDIDVTPENES
;
A
#
# COMPACT_ATOMS: atom_id res chain seq x y z
N ALA A 1 5.24 -18.63 6.04
CA ALA A 1 4.07 -17.77 6.22
C ALA A 1 3.22 -18.16 7.45
N ILE A 2 3.10 -19.47 7.75
CA ILE A 2 2.29 -20.01 8.87
C ILE A 2 2.56 -19.28 10.20
N ASP A 3 3.81 -19.17 10.61
CA ASP A 3 4.18 -18.49 11.87
C ASP A 3 3.85 -17.00 11.89
N GLY A 4 3.59 -16.42 10.72
CA GLY A 4 3.24 -15.01 10.58
C GLY A 4 1.79 -14.69 10.94
N GLU A 5 0.90 -15.68 10.86
CA GLU A 5 -0.52 -15.52 11.19
C GLU A 5 -0.73 -15.11 12.65
N GLU A 6 -0.06 -15.81 13.58
CA GLU A 6 -0.18 -15.52 15.01
C GLU A 6 0.30 -14.09 15.31
N VAL A 7 1.47 -13.70 14.78
CA VAL A 7 2.03 -12.34 14.97
C VAL A 7 1.14 -11.29 14.34
N TYR A 8 0.61 -11.55 13.14
CA TYR A 8 -0.29 -10.65 12.43
C TYR A 8 -1.59 -10.44 13.24
N ASN A 9 -2.19 -11.51 13.73
CA ASN A 9 -3.44 -11.43 14.51
C ASN A 9 -3.25 -10.66 15.81
N ASP A 10 -2.11 -10.81 16.48
CA ASP A 10 -1.78 -10.06 17.71
C ASP A 10 -1.51 -8.57 17.46
N ARG A 11 -0.82 -8.23 16.35
CA ARG A 11 -0.24 -6.90 16.17
C ARG A 11 -0.90 -6.04 15.08
N CYS A 12 -1.64 -6.64 14.14
CA CYS A 12 -2.10 -5.97 12.93
C CYS A 12 -3.62 -6.07 12.72
N ALA A 13 -4.23 -7.21 13.05
CA ALA A 13 -5.62 -7.52 12.72
C ALA A 13 -6.63 -6.53 13.31
N SER A 14 -6.35 -5.95 14.48
CA SER A 14 -7.24 -4.97 15.13
C SER A 14 -7.54 -3.74 14.25
N CYS A 15 -6.62 -3.40 13.34
CA CYS A 15 -6.78 -2.29 12.40
C CYS A 15 -7.00 -2.78 10.96
N HIS A 16 -6.30 -3.83 10.55
CA HIS A 16 -6.29 -4.26 9.15
C HIS A 16 -7.27 -5.40 8.84
N GLY A 17 -7.96 -5.95 9.86
CA GLY A 17 -8.84 -7.11 9.73
C GLY A 17 -8.07 -8.43 9.77
N ASP A 18 -8.78 -9.52 10.10
CA ASP A 18 -8.18 -10.86 10.24
C ASP A 18 -7.63 -11.39 8.91
N PHE A 19 -8.20 -10.94 7.79
CA PHE A 19 -7.82 -11.30 6.42
C PHE A 19 -7.21 -10.12 5.64
N GLY A 20 -6.81 -9.04 6.31
CA GLY A 20 -6.25 -7.86 5.67
C GLY A 20 -7.25 -7.02 4.89
N GLU A 21 -8.54 -7.16 5.17
CA GLU A 21 -9.65 -6.53 4.47
C GLU A 21 -9.90 -5.07 4.87
N ALA A 22 -9.27 -4.60 5.91
CA ALA A 22 -9.45 -3.32 6.61
C ALA A 22 -10.56 -3.34 7.66
N VAL A 23 -10.39 -2.52 8.69
CA VAL A 23 -11.41 -2.20 9.68
C VAL A 23 -11.62 -0.68 9.67
N ASP A 24 -12.86 -0.23 9.58
CA ASP A 24 -13.22 1.19 9.52
C ASP A 24 -12.45 1.98 8.45
N ASN A 25 -11.65 2.95 8.85
CA ASN A 25 -10.86 3.81 7.95
C ASN A 25 -9.42 3.34 7.73
N TRP A 26 -9.03 2.18 8.27
CA TRP A 26 -7.70 1.64 8.06
C TRP A 26 -7.57 1.02 6.65
N PRO A 27 -6.38 1.07 6.05
CA PRO A 27 -6.21 0.56 4.69
C PRO A 27 -6.24 -0.97 4.64
N ALA A 28 -6.84 -1.51 3.59
CA ALA A 28 -6.72 -2.92 3.25
C ALA A 28 -5.28 -3.28 2.86
N LEU A 29 -4.87 -4.48 3.24
CA LEU A 29 -3.55 -5.04 2.91
C LEU A 29 -3.63 -6.15 1.87
N VAL A 30 -4.81 -6.69 1.62
CA VAL A 30 -5.07 -7.82 0.72
C VAL A 30 -6.08 -7.43 -0.35
N GLY A 31 -5.97 -8.04 -1.52
CA GLY A 31 -6.86 -7.82 -2.66
C GLY A 31 -6.43 -6.66 -3.56
N GLY A 32 -7.36 -6.18 -4.38
CA GLY A 32 -7.10 -5.09 -5.32
C GLY A 32 -6.36 -5.50 -6.60
N GLU A 33 -6.16 -6.79 -6.84
CA GLU A 33 -5.56 -7.29 -8.08
C GLU A 33 -6.33 -6.81 -9.31
N GLY A 34 -5.62 -6.36 -10.34
CA GLY A 34 -6.18 -5.85 -11.58
C GLY A 34 -6.92 -4.52 -11.49
N THR A 35 -7.03 -3.90 -10.30
CA THR A 35 -7.78 -2.65 -10.13
C THR A 35 -6.97 -1.37 -10.41
N LEU A 36 -5.64 -1.46 -10.56
CA LEU A 36 -4.78 -0.27 -10.65
C LEU A 36 -5.07 0.65 -11.84
N SER A 37 -5.70 0.12 -12.90
CA SER A 37 -6.14 0.89 -14.06
C SER A 37 -7.59 1.40 -13.95
N SER A 38 -8.29 1.08 -12.89
CA SER A 38 -9.68 1.52 -12.67
C SER A 38 -9.75 2.97 -12.20
N HIS A 39 -10.95 3.56 -12.23
CA HIS A 39 -11.19 4.90 -11.71
C HIS A 39 -10.98 4.99 -10.19
N ASP A 40 -11.22 3.90 -9.47
CA ASP A 40 -11.07 3.80 -8.00
C ASP A 40 -10.19 2.58 -7.67
N PRO A 41 -8.86 2.67 -7.80
CA PRO A 41 -7.95 1.55 -7.62
C PRO A 41 -7.80 1.19 -6.15
N VAL A 42 -7.88 -0.10 -5.83
CA VAL A 42 -7.59 -0.63 -4.50
C VAL A 42 -6.10 -0.93 -4.39
N LYS A 43 -5.38 -0.08 -3.65
CA LYS A 43 -3.92 -0.16 -3.51
C LYS A 43 -3.56 -0.89 -2.23
N THR A 44 -3.16 -2.14 -2.37
CA THR A 44 -2.73 -3.00 -1.25
C THR A 44 -1.25 -3.35 -1.34
N THR A 45 -0.77 -4.11 -0.38
CA THR A 45 0.59 -4.66 -0.41
C THR A 45 0.80 -5.58 -1.61
N GLY A 46 -0.22 -6.35 -2.01
CA GLY A 46 -0.17 -7.26 -3.14
C GLY A 46 -0.38 -6.58 -4.49
N SER A 47 -1.34 -5.66 -4.58
CA SER A 47 -1.70 -5.05 -5.87
C SER A 47 -0.78 -3.91 -6.29
N TYR A 48 -0.24 -3.12 -5.35
CA TYR A 48 0.43 -1.85 -5.65
C TYR A 48 1.94 -1.85 -5.38
N TRP A 49 2.40 -2.48 -4.30
CA TRP A 49 3.79 -2.38 -3.87
C TRP A 49 4.74 -3.12 -4.83
N PRO A 50 5.83 -2.47 -5.29
CA PRO A 50 6.71 -3.04 -6.30
C PRO A 50 7.74 -4.02 -5.74
N TYR A 51 8.05 -3.95 -4.44
CA TYR A 51 9.09 -4.76 -3.81
C TYR A 51 8.69 -5.25 -2.42
N ALA A 52 8.89 -6.52 -2.13
CA ALA A 52 8.69 -7.10 -0.80
C ALA A 52 9.64 -6.50 0.25
N SER A 53 10.84 -6.10 -0.15
CA SER A 53 11.79 -5.41 0.73
C SER A 53 11.29 -4.05 1.22
N THR A 54 10.51 -3.34 0.41
CA THR A 54 9.85 -2.08 0.82
C THR A 54 8.75 -2.34 1.85
N MET A 55 7.99 -3.45 1.71
CA MET A 55 7.04 -3.88 2.75
C MET A 55 7.75 -4.12 4.08
N TYR A 56 8.84 -4.87 4.05
CA TYR A 56 9.65 -5.17 5.23
C TYR A 56 10.11 -3.88 5.92
N ASP A 57 10.72 -2.96 5.17
CA ASP A 57 11.24 -1.68 5.71
C ASP A 57 10.11 -0.85 6.32
N TYR A 58 8.97 -0.76 5.64
CA TYR A 58 7.84 0.02 6.13
C TYR A 58 7.24 -0.58 7.40
N ILE A 59 7.01 -1.89 7.43
CA ILE A 59 6.45 -2.58 8.60
C ILE A 59 7.40 -2.45 9.79
N TYR A 60 8.68 -2.75 9.62
CA TYR A 60 9.67 -2.65 10.69
C TYR A 60 9.78 -1.24 11.25
N ARG A 61 9.82 -0.24 10.37
CA ARG A 61 10.12 1.15 10.72
C ARG A 61 8.91 1.93 11.22
N ALA A 62 7.69 1.60 10.76
CA ALA A 62 6.50 2.43 10.96
C ALA A 62 5.31 1.71 11.61
N MET A 63 5.30 0.38 11.63
CA MET A 63 4.19 -0.40 12.17
C MET A 63 4.61 -1.20 13.43
N PRO A 64 3.67 -1.55 14.32
CA PRO A 64 2.26 -1.11 14.39
C PRO A 64 2.13 0.40 14.60
N PHE A 65 1.02 0.98 14.10
CA PHE A 65 0.78 2.42 14.26
C PHE A 65 0.72 2.82 15.75
N GLY A 66 1.57 3.78 16.13
CA GLY A 66 1.73 4.19 17.53
C GLY A 66 2.79 3.39 18.31
N GLU A 67 3.28 2.27 17.78
CA GLU A 67 4.30 1.41 18.39
C GLU A 67 5.43 1.08 17.39
N ALA A 68 5.84 2.06 16.59
CA ALA A 68 6.89 1.89 15.58
C ALA A 68 8.18 1.28 16.17
N GLN A 69 8.81 0.38 15.42
CA GLN A 69 10.05 -0.32 15.81
C GLN A 69 9.93 -1.24 17.05
N SER A 70 8.71 -1.66 17.38
CA SER A 70 8.46 -2.62 18.47
C SER A 70 8.58 -4.08 18.03
N LEU A 71 8.54 -4.34 16.71
CA LEU A 71 8.70 -5.68 16.15
C LEU A 71 10.17 -6.07 16.04
N THR A 72 10.47 -7.33 16.29
CA THR A 72 11.78 -7.91 15.98
C THR A 72 11.93 -8.09 14.47
N HIS A 73 13.14 -8.25 13.98
CA HIS A 73 13.40 -8.58 12.58
C HIS A 73 12.70 -9.88 12.15
N ASN A 74 12.67 -10.88 13.03
CA ASN A 74 12.02 -12.16 12.73
C ASN A 74 10.50 -12.00 12.60
N GLU A 75 9.84 -11.34 13.55
CA GLU A 75 8.41 -11.05 13.48
C GLU A 75 8.07 -10.25 12.21
N THR A 76 8.92 -9.30 11.82
CA THR A 76 8.72 -8.53 10.58
C THR A 76 8.77 -9.44 9.34
N TYR A 77 9.73 -10.38 9.25
CA TYR A 77 9.75 -11.36 8.16
C TYR A 77 8.54 -12.28 8.16
N GLN A 78 8.09 -12.70 9.34
CA GLN A 78 6.90 -13.54 9.51
C GLN A 78 5.64 -12.82 9.01
N ILE A 79 5.43 -11.56 9.41
CA ILE A 79 4.30 -10.72 8.97
C ILE A 79 4.36 -10.52 7.45
N VAL A 80 5.53 -10.16 6.90
CA VAL A 80 5.69 -9.97 5.44
C VAL A 80 5.37 -11.25 4.69
N ALA A 81 5.87 -12.42 5.15
CA ALA A 81 5.57 -13.70 4.53
C ALA A 81 4.07 -14.03 4.58
N TYR A 82 3.41 -13.76 5.70
CA TYR A 82 1.98 -13.97 5.83
C TYR A 82 1.17 -13.07 4.87
N LEU A 83 1.50 -11.78 4.80
CA LEU A 83 0.86 -10.84 3.87
C LEU A 83 1.08 -11.22 2.39
N LEU A 84 2.27 -11.69 2.04
CA LEU A 84 2.56 -12.16 0.69
C LEU A 84 1.77 -13.43 0.35
N ASN A 85 1.61 -14.34 1.31
CA ASN A 85 0.79 -15.54 1.14
C ASN A 85 -0.70 -15.20 1.01
N MET A 86 -1.24 -14.33 1.85
CA MET A 86 -2.64 -13.87 1.73
C MET A 86 -2.96 -13.18 0.39
N ASN A 87 -1.94 -12.66 -0.30
CA ASN A 87 -2.07 -12.09 -1.65
C ASN A 87 -1.65 -13.07 -2.77
N ASP A 88 -1.57 -14.37 -2.51
CA ASP A 88 -1.21 -15.42 -3.47
C ASP A 88 0.16 -15.22 -4.19
N ILE A 89 1.10 -14.52 -3.53
CA ILE A 89 2.43 -14.21 -4.10
C ILE A 89 3.45 -15.28 -3.76
N ILE A 90 3.33 -15.90 -2.59
CA ILE A 90 4.18 -17.04 -2.15
C ILE A 90 3.33 -18.13 -1.53
N ASP A 91 3.85 -19.35 -1.54
CA ASP A 91 3.22 -20.50 -0.89
C ASP A 91 3.28 -20.37 0.65
N GLU A 92 2.37 -21.07 1.33
CA GLU A 92 2.24 -21.04 2.80
C GLU A 92 3.52 -21.52 3.51
N GLU A 93 4.19 -22.52 2.96
CA GLU A 93 5.43 -23.08 3.53
C GLU A 93 6.69 -22.25 3.19
N TYR A 94 6.55 -21.17 2.42
CA TYR A 94 7.72 -20.37 2.02
C TYR A 94 8.37 -19.69 3.24
N GLU A 95 9.66 -19.95 3.44
CA GLU A 95 10.47 -19.34 4.49
C GLU A 95 11.14 -18.06 3.98
N LEU A 96 10.59 -16.91 4.32
CA LEU A 96 11.10 -15.61 3.92
C LEU A 96 12.23 -15.15 4.84
N ASN A 97 13.32 -14.66 4.25
CA ASN A 97 14.47 -14.14 4.99
C ASN A 97 15.26 -13.11 4.15
N HIS A 98 16.34 -12.55 4.74
CA HIS A 98 17.17 -11.53 4.10
C HIS A 98 17.83 -11.96 2.78
N ASN A 99 18.05 -13.26 2.56
CA ASN A 99 18.70 -13.76 1.34
C ASN A 99 17.72 -13.86 0.16
N ASN A 100 16.42 -14.03 0.43
CA ASN A 100 15.44 -14.32 -0.60
C ASN A 100 14.34 -13.27 -0.79
N ILE A 101 14.15 -12.34 0.14
CA ILE A 101 13.13 -11.28 0.02
C ILE A 101 13.28 -10.46 -1.26
N GLY A 102 14.49 -10.19 -1.71
CA GLY A 102 14.78 -9.47 -2.96
C GLY A 102 14.45 -10.27 -4.23
N LEU A 103 14.22 -11.58 -4.12
CA LEU A 103 13.89 -12.46 -5.23
C LEU A 103 12.37 -12.56 -5.46
N ILE A 104 11.57 -12.07 -4.52
CA ILE A 104 10.11 -12.09 -4.65
C ILE A 104 9.69 -11.20 -5.81
N LYS A 105 8.89 -11.76 -6.72
CA LYS A 105 8.31 -11.03 -7.85
C LYS A 105 6.95 -10.49 -7.47
N MET A 106 6.91 -9.22 -7.09
CA MET A 106 5.65 -8.54 -6.81
C MET A 106 4.87 -8.28 -8.11
N PRO A 107 3.52 -8.38 -8.09
CA PRO A 107 2.68 -8.17 -9.28
C PRO A 107 2.92 -6.82 -9.97
N ASN A 108 3.12 -5.75 -9.19
CA ASN A 108 3.32 -4.40 -9.71
C ASN A 108 4.80 -3.97 -9.79
N ARG A 109 5.73 -4.93 -9.87
CA ARG A 109 7.17 -4.63 -9.91
C ARG A 109 7.57 -3.66 -11.00
N ASP A 110 6.97 -3.79 -12.17
CA ASP A 110 7.29 -3.02 -13.37
C ASP A 110 6.22 -1.94 -13.67
N GLY A 111 5.28 -1.72 -12.76
CA GLY A 111 4.17 -0.77 -12.95
C GLY A 111 4.53 0.70 -12.72
N PHE A 112 5.72 0.99 -12.18
CA PHE A 112 6.20 2.36 -11.97
C PHE A 112 7.05 2.80 -13.16
N LEU A 113 6.52 3.75 -13.93
CA LEU A 113 7.21 4.29 -15.12
C LEU A 113 8.20 5.38 -14.71
N MET A 114 9.44 5.26 -15.20
CA MET A 114 10.48 6.26 -15.05
C MET A 114 11.15 6.51 -16.40
N PRO A 115 11.23 7.74 -16.90
CA PRO A 115 10.71 8.98 -16.30
C PRO A 115 9.17 9.04 -16.35
N ASP A 116 8.58 9.84 -15.46
CA ASP A 116 7.15 10.05 -15.42
C ASP A 116 6.65 10.62 -16.75
N PRO A 117 5.75 9.92 -17.48
CA PRO A 117 5.31 10.34 -18.81
C PRO A 117 4.28 11.48 -18.78
N ARG A 118 3.83 11.92 -17.60
CA ARG A 118 2.86 13.01 -17.50
C ARG A 118 3.47 14.31 -18.02
N PRO A 119 2.70 15.13 -18.79
CA PRO A 119 3.20 16.38 -19.33
C PRO A 119 3.66 17.38 -18.25
N ASP A 120 3.03 17.35 -17.08
CA ASP A 120 3.35 18.20 -15.93
C ASP A 120 4.57 17.73 -15.12
N ALA A 121 5.00 16.49 -15.32
CA ALA A 121 6.21 15.95 -14.71
C ALA A 121 7.50 16.34 -15.43
N GLN A 122 7.41 17.01 -16.58
CA GLN A 122 8.59 17.51 -17.26
C GLN A 122 9.27 18.60 -16.42
N PRO A 123 10.62 18.63 -16.38
CA PRO A 123 11.32 19.69 -15.65
C PRO A 123 10.83 21.05 -16.14
N ILE A 124 10.35 21.86 -15.25
CA ILE A 124 9.95 23.24 -15.58
C ILE A 124 11.23 23.97 -15.96
N SER A 125 11.45 24.12 -17.28
CA SER A 125 12.54 24.92 -17.81
C SER A 125 12.10 26.39 -17.84
N GLY A 126 12.67 27.21 -16.96
CA GLY A 126 12.38 28.64 -16.91
C GLY A 126 12.26 29.15 -15.47
N ASN A 127 12.14 30.45 -15.32
CA ASN A 127 11.88 31.04 -14.01
C ASN A 127 10.43 30.74 -13.60
N PRO A 128 10.21 30.17 -12.42
CA PRO A 128 8.85 29.96 -11.93
C PRO A 128 8.12 31.29 -11.84
N CYS A 129 6.87 31.31 -12.31
CA CYS A 129 6.03 32.48 -12.14
C CYS A 129 5.74 32.69 -10.65
N MET A 130 6.18 33.83 -10.11
CA MET A 130 6.04 34.15 -8.68
C MET A 130 5.06 35.30 -8.41
N LYS A 131 4.53 35.94 -9.46
CA LYS A 131 3.63 37.06 -9.32
C LYS A 131 2.76 37.19 -10.57
N ASP A 132 1.47 37.47 -10.36
CA ASP A 132 0.48 37.69 -11.43
C ASP A 132 0.42 36.56 -12.47
N CYS A 133 0.49 35.31 -11.97
CA CYS A 133 0.44 34.12 -12.80
C CYS A 133 -0.99 33.80 -13.22
N ASP A 134 -1.49 34.48 -14.24
CA ASP A 134 -2.81 34.25 -14.82
C ASP A 134 -2.85 32.90 -15.58
N VAL A 135 -2.75 31.80 -14.84
CA VAL A 135 -3.09 30.50 -15.37
C VAL A 135 -4.53 30.19 -14.97
N PRO A 136 -5.47 30.12 -15.92
CA PRO A 136 -6.83 29.74 -15.58
C PRO A 136 -6.82 28.33 -14.96
N THR A 137 -7.17 28.23 -13.70
CA THR A 137 -7.29 26.95 -13.01
C THR A 137 -8.63 26.33 -13.33
N GLN A 138 -8.61 25.08 -13.77
CA GLN A 138 -9.80 24.25 -13.95
C GLN A 138 -9.81 23.16 -12.90
N ILE A 139 -10.95 23.01 -12.21
CA ILE A 139 -11.14 21.87 -11.31
C ILE A 139 -11.33 20.63 -12.19
N ILE A 140 -10.34 19.73 -12.20
CA ILE A 140 -10.38 18.47 -12.95
C ILE A 140 -10.79 17.27 -12.12
N GLY A 141 -10.90 17.44 -10.79
CA GLY A 141 -11.34 16.41 -9.85
C GLY A 141 -11.61 17.02 -8.47
N LYS A 142 -12.39 16.32 -7.70
CA LYS A 142 -12.68 16.66 -6.29
C LYS A 142 -12.31 15.46 -5.42
N ALA A 143 -11.91 15.72 -4.17
CA ALA A 143 -11.89 14.68 -3.15
C ALA A 143 -13.32 14.15 -3.00
N ARG A 144 -13.45 12.84 -2.77
CA ARG A 144 -14.75 12.22 -2.58
C ARG A 144 -15.46 12.90 -1.40
N ASP A 145 -16.65 13.43 -1.64
CA ASP A 145 -17.54 13.86 -0.57
C ASP A 145 -18.04 12.59 0.13
N ILE A 146 -17.57 12.38 1.35
CA ILE A 146 -18.11 11.32 2.20
C ILE A 146 -19.43 11.89 2.77
N ASP A 147 -20.53 11.58 2.12
CA ASP A 147 -21.86 11.83 2.67
C ASP A 147 -22.18 10.77 3.72
N VAL A 148 -22.03 11.14 4.97
CA VAL A 148 -22.37 10.30 6.14
C VAL A 148 -23.78 10.60 6.67
N THR A 149 -24.55 11.41 5.95
CA THR A 149 -25.92 11.70 6.34
C THR A 149 -26.80 10.49 6.03
N PRO A 150 -27.50 9.91 7.03
CA PRO A 150 -28.46 8.84 6.75
C PRO A 150 -29.51 9.35 5.77
N GLU A 151 -29.76 8.63 4.68
CA GLU A 151 -30.90 8.90 3.82
C GLU A 151 -32.16 8.77 4.66
N ASN A 152 -32.88 9.86 4.84
CA ASN A 152 -34.18 9.82 5.47
C ASN A 152 -35.12 9.06 4.51
N GLU A 153 -35.41 7.80 4.85
CA GLU A 153 -36.49 7.05 4.24
C GLU A 153 -37.80 7.82 4.48
N SER A 154 -38.36 8.36 3.41
CA SER A 154 -39.67 9.02 3.35
C SER A 154 -40.71 8.04 2.85
#